data_9b647640516b256ebcd8d571f3c1bf61
#
_entry.id   9b647640516b256ebcd8d571f3c1bf61
#
_cell.length_a   1.000
_cell.length_b   1.000
_cell.length_c   1.000
_cell.angle_alpha   90.00
_cell.angle_beta   90.00
_cell.angle_gamma   90.00
#
_symmetry.space_group_name_H-M   'P 1'
#
loop_
_entity.id
_entity.type
_entity.pdbx_description
1 polymer ?
#
loop_
_entity_poly.entity_id
_entity_poly.type
_entity_poly.pdbx_seq_one_letter_code
_entity_poly.pdbx_strand_id
1 'polypeptide(L)'
;LNTSFLDYKVFVAGNTDKHQNALHGKHAKGLLLLFLAHEQQAELLDFLKKILSAIQFDLELDTAYLVINESEAVNVASLATQNALNKVICFGLPLPQLGFHFEIPPYYPFKHQGVTYLFADDLQTIFEERQNGGKKLSGALWKCMQEIFK
;
A
#
# COMPACT_ATOMS: atom_id res chain seq x y z
N LEU A 1 -8.11 26.05 -13.39
CA LEU A 1 -7.27 25.75 -13.61
C LEU A 1 -6.49 25.06 -13.75
N ASN A 2 -6.86 25.28 -13.85
CA ASN A 2 -6.24 24.41 -14.19
C ASN A 2 -4.93 24.25 -13.92
N THR A 3 -4.80 23.60 -13.63
CA THR A 3 -3.50 23.05 -13.55
C THR A 3 -2.82 22.91 -14.86
N SER A 4 -3.50 23.29 -15.89
CA SER A 4 -3.02 23.07 -17.25
C SER A 4 -1.72 23.79 -17.55
N PHE A 5 -1.46 24.91 -16.92
CA PHE A 5 -0.24 25.67 -17.16
C PHE A 5 1.01 24.97 -16.64
N LEU A 6 0.84 23.91 -15.91
CA LEU A 6 1.97 23.21 -15.31
C LEU A 6 2.63 22.22 -16.24
N ASP A 7 2.00 21.81 -17.29
CA ASP A 7 2.55 20.92 -18.31
C ASP A 7 3.27 19.68 -17.82
N TYR A 8 3.35 19.49 -16.55
CA TYR A 8 3.91 18.27 -15.99
C TYR A 8 2.84 17.63 -15.13
N LYS A 9 3.00 16.34 -14.92
CA LYS A 9 2.00 15.61 -14.18
C LYS A 9 2.01 16.07 -12.72
N VAL A 10 0.94 16.68 -12.31
CA VAL A 10 0.76 17.11 -10.93
C VAL A 10 -0.30 16.23 -10.30
N PHE A 11 0.05 15.61 -9.20
CA PHE A 11 -0.92 14.86 -8.42
C PHE A 11 -1.57 15.83 -7.44
N VAL A 12 -2.80 16.18 -7.73
CA VAL A 12 -3.60 16.99 -6.81
C VAL A 12 -3.85 16.15 -5.56
N ALA A 13 -3.92 16.81 -4.42
CA ALA A 13 -4.22 16.12 -3.17
C ALA A 13 -5.44 15.22 -3.37
N GLY A 14 -5.33 13.97 -2.99
CA GLY A 14 -6.40 13.02 -3.18
C GLY A 14 -7.64 13.41 -2.40
N ASN A 15 -8.81 13.04 -2.92
CA ASN A 15 -10.06 13.22 -2.21
C ASN A 15 -10.15 12.17 -1.11
N THR A 16 -9.80 12.57 0.11
CA THR A 16 -9.75 11.65 1.24
C THR A 16 -11.11 11.02 1.53
N ASP A 17 -12.19 11.78 1.34
CA ASP A 17 -13.53 11.23 1.55
C ASP A 17 -13.85 10.12 0.56
N LYS A 18 -13.46 10.28 -0.70
CA LYS A 18 -13.64 9.25 -1.71
C LYS A 18 -12.89 7.98 -1.31
N HIS A 19 -11.64 8.13 -0.89
CA HIS A 19 -10.82 6.98 -0.51
C HIS A 19 -11.29 6.36 0.79
N GLN A 20 -11.74 7.17 1.74
CA GLN A 20 -12.33 6.67 2.97
C GLN A 20 -13.51 5.75 2.68
N ASN A 21 -14.38 6.15 1.75
CA ASN A 21 -15.55 5.37 1.39
C ASN A 21 -15.21 4.12 0.59
N ALA A 22 -14.03 4.09 -0.03
CA ALA A 22 -13.57 2.94 -0.82
C ALA A 22 -12.74 1.95 -0.01
N LEU A 23 -12.44 2.24 1.25
CA LEU A 23 -11.68 1.32 2.08
C LEU A 23 -12.47 0.06 2.38
N HIS A 24 -11.79 -1.06 2.27
CA HIS A 24 -12.32 -2.37 2.63
C HIS A 24 -11.67 -2.85 3.93
N GLY A 25 -12.40 -3.63 4.71
CA GLY A 25 -11.86 -4.26 5.90
C GLY A 25 -12.11 -3.50 7.19
N LYS A 26 -11.97 -4.17 8.30
CA LYS A 26 -12.27 -3.64 9.64
C LYS A 26 -11.05 -3.08 10.37
N HIS A 27 -9.87 -3.27 9.81
CA HIS A 27 -8.57 -2.78 10.28
C HIS A 27 -8.33 -2.88 11.79
N ALA A 28 -8.69 -4.01 12.38
CA ALA A 28 -8.56 -4.20 13.83
C ALA A 28 -7.13 -4.09 14.35
N LYS A 29 -6.14 -4.38 13.50
CA LYS A 29 -4.72 -4.29 13.87
C LYS A 29 -4.01 -3.07 13.29
N GLY A 30 -4.75 -2.14 12.70
CA GLY A 30 -4.21 -0.86 12.28
C GLY A 30 -3.29 -0.87 11.07
N LEU A 31 -3.40 -1.85 10.20
CA LEU A 31 -2.60 -1.95 8.98
C LEU A 31 -3.39 -1.49 7.76
N LEU A 32 -2.82 -0.58 6.99
CA LEU A 32 -3.38 -0.12 5.73
C LEU A 32 -2.56 -0.68 4.58
N LEU A 33 -3.22 -1.28 3.61
CA LEU A 33 -2.61 -1.83 2.41
C LEU A 33 -3.11 -1.07 1.19
N LEU A 34 -2.17 -0.66 0.32
CA LEU A 34 -2.51 0.02 -0.93
C LEU A 34 -1.82 -0.71 -2.08
N PHE A 35 -2.56 -1.00 -3.13
CA PHE A 35 -1.99 -1.67 -4.30
C PHE A 35 -2.75 -1.28 -5.57
N LEU A 36 -2.05 -1.44 -6.70
CA LEU A 36 -2.62 -1.10 -8.00
C LEU A 36 -3.69 -2.10 -8.43
N ALA A 37 -4.71 -1.59 -9.10
CA ALA A 37 -5.73 -2.44 -9.72
C ALA A 37 -5.12 -3.20 -10.89
N HIS A 38 -5.48 -4.47 -11.01
CA HIS A 38 -5.04 -5.35 -12.09
C HIS A 38 -6.18 -6.22 -12.55
N GLU A 39 -6.05 -6.77 -13.75
CA GLU A 39 -7.07 -7.68 -14.30
C GLU A 39 -7.20 -8.94 -13.44
N GLN A 40 -6.12 -9.39 -12.82
CA GLN A 40 -6.10 -10.58 -11.97
C GLN A 40 -6.36 -10.22 -10.50
N GLN A 41 -7.27 -9.30 -10.26
CA GLN A 41 -7.53 -8.76 -8.93
C GLN A 41 -7.83 -9.84 -7.89
N ALA A 42 -8.68 -10.82 -8.24
CA ALA A 42 -9.06 -11.88 -7.31
C ALA A 42 -7.85 -12.73 -6.91
N GLU A 43 -6.99 -13.05 -7.87
CA GLU A 43 -5.78 -13.83 -7.60
C GLU A 43 -4.80 -13.06 -6.71
N LEU A 44 -4.68 -11.76 -6.94
CA LEU A 44 -3.81 -10.92 -6.13
C LEU A 44 -4.33 -10.80 -4.70
N LEU A 45 -5.63 -10.70 -4.51
CA LEU A 45 -6.20 -10.68 -3.17
C LEU A 45 -5.96 -12.00 -2.44
N ASP A 46 -6.09 -13.12 -3.12
CA ASP A 46 -5.79 -14.42 -2.52
C ASP A 46 -4.31 -14.53 -2.14
N PHE A 47 -3.43 -14.02 -2.99
CA PHE A 47 -2.01 -14.00 -2.71
C PHE A 47 -1.71 -13.11 -1.49
N LEU A 48 -2.34 -11.95 -1.42
CA LEU A 48 -2.18 -11.04 -0.29
C LEU A 48 -2.66 -11.68 1.01
N LYS A 49 -3.77 -12.43 0.97
CA LYS A 49 -4.25 -13.17 2.13
C LYS A 49 -3.20 -14.18 2.62
N LYS A 50 -2.52 -14.86 1.69
CA LYS A 50 -1.47 -15.79 2.06
C LYS A 50 -0.28 -15.09 2.69
N ILE A 51 0.10 -13.94 2.17
CA ILE A 51 1.19 -13.14 2.75
C ILE A 51 0.82 -12.75 4.18
N LEU A 52 -0.38 -12.26 4.39
CA LEU A 52 -0.84 -11.81 5.69
C LEU A 52 -0.97 -12.96 6.69
N SER A 53 -1.35 -14.15 6.22
CA SER A 53 -1.46 -15.30 7.11
C SER A 53 -0.12 -15.68 7.72
N ALA A 54 0.99 -15.38 7.05
CA ALA A 54 2.33 -15.65 7.58
C ALA A 54 2.64 -14.83 8.83
N ILE A 55 1.96 -13.72 9.03
CA ILE A 55 2.08 -12.91 10.25
C ILE A 55 0.81 -12.98 11.09
N GLN A 56 -0.04 -13.95 10.80
CA GLN A 56 -1.28 -14.21 11.53
C GLN A 56 -2.28 -13.04 11.46
N PHE A 57 -2.33 -12.40 10.29
CA PHE A 57 -3.31 -11.34 10.02
C PHE A 57 -4.38 -11.83 9.07
N ASP A 58 -5.60 -11.39 9.32
CA ASP A 58 -6.74 -11.62 8.40
C ASP A 58 -6.97 -10.35 7.59
N LEU A 59 -7.08 -10.48 6.28
CA LEU A 59 -7.23 -9.33 5.39
C LEU A 59 -8.47 -8.50 5.73
N GLU A 60 -9.60 -9.15 5.96
CA GLU A 60 -10.85 -8.43 6.18
C GLU A 60 -11.01 -7.90 7.60
N LEU A 61 -10.49 -8.61 8.60
CA LEU A 61 -10.68 -8.24 10.00
C LEU A 61 -9.58 -7.32 10.52
N ASP A 62 -8.34 -7.58 10.14
CA ASP A 62 -7.18 -6.94 10.77
C ASP A 62 -6.62 -5.77 9.98
N THR A 63 -6.95 -5.67 8.70
CA THR A 63 -6.40 -4.63 7.83
C THR A 63 -7.50 -3.81 7.17
N ALA A 64 -7.11 -2.61 6.72
CA ALA A 64 -7.87 -1.86 5.74
C ALA A 64 -7.09 -1.95 4.44
N TYR A 65 -7.76 -2.13 3.32
CA TYR A 65 -7.07 -2.14 2.04
C TYR A 65 -7.80 -1.30 1.01
N LEU A 66 -7.02 -0.75 0.09
CA LEU A 66 -7.53 0.15 -0.94
C LEU A 66 -6.85 -0.18 -2.26
N VAL A 67 -7.67 -0.39 -3.29
CA VAL A 67 -7.19 -0.63 -4.64
C VAL A 67 -7.14 0.71 -5.36
N ILE A 68 -5.97 1.03 -5.91
CA ILE A 68 -5.69 2.34 -6.50
C ILE A 68 -5.49 2.18 -8.00
N ASN A 69 -6.09 3.06 -8.78
CA ASN A 69 -5.84 3.11 -10.21
C ASN A 69 -4.53 3.82 -10.50
N GLU A 70 -3.90 3.46 -11.61
CA GLU A 70 -2.71 4.15 -12.08
C GLU A 70 -3.06 5.63 -12.27
N SER A 71 -2.25 6.53 -11.80
CA SER A 71 -2.46 7.99 -11.87
C SER A 71 -3.47 8.55 -10.88
N GLU A 72 -4.08 7.73 -10.05
CA GLU A 72 -5.00 8.22 -9.01
C GLU A 72 -4.19 8.71 -7.81
N ALA A 73 -4.33 10.00 -7.46
CA ALA A 73 -3.63 10.54 -6.30
C ALA A 73 -4.32 10.17 -5.00
N VAL A 74 -3.55 9.81 -3.99
CA VAL A 74 -4.05 9.40 -2.68
C VAL A 74 -3.27 10.12 -1.59
N ASN A 75 -3.96 10.73 -0.64
CA ASN A 75 -3.30 11.29 0.53
C ASN A 75 -3.24 10.22 1.62
N VAL A 76 -2.17 9.43 1.58
CA VAL A 76 -2.03 8.28 2.47
C VAL A 76 -1.92 8.69 3.93
N ALA A 77 -1.19 9.76 4.22
CA ALA A 77 -1.02 10.23 5.59
C ALA A 77 -2.35 10.61 6.23
N SER A 78 -3.19 11.36 5.49
CA SER A 78 -4.52 11.72 5.99
C SER A 78 -5.39 10.50 6.19
N LEU A 79 -5.36 9.57 5.24
CA LEU A 79 -6.16 8.37 5.31
C LEU A 79 -5.79 7.52 6.53
N ALA A 80 -4.49 7.36 6.77
CA ALA A 80 -4.01 6.63 7.93
C ALA A 80 -4.42 7.31 9.24
N THR A 81 -4.26 8.64 9.31
CA THR A 81 -4.58 9.39 10.51
C THR A 81 -6.09 9.34 10.82
N GLN A 82 -6.93 9.50 9.83
CA GLN A 82 -8.37 9.49 10.02
C GLN A 82 -8.90 8.15 10.53
N ASN A 83 -8.21 7.07 10.22
CA ASN A 83 -8.63 5.73 10.60
C ASN A 83 -7.81 5.13 11.72
N ALA A 84 -6.94 5.93 12.34
CA ALA A 84 -6.04 5.47 13.42
C ALA A 84 -5.19 4.29 12.99
N LEU A 85 -4.74 4.29 11.73
CA LEU A 85 -3.87 3.26 11.19
C LEU A 85 -2.43 3.68 11.38
N ASN A 86 -1.62 2.82 11.96
CA ASN A 86 -0.23 3.14 12.29
C ASN A 86 0.81 2.38 11.47
N LYS A 87 0.37 1.50 10.58
CA LYS A 87 1.24 0.76 9.68
C LYS A 87 0.65 0.83 8.27
N VAL A 88 1.49 1.13 7.30
CA VAL A 88 1.06 1.25 5.89
C VAL A 88 2.04 0.49 5.01
N ILE A 89 1.51 -0.35 4.14
CA ILE A 89 2.31 -1.04 3.12
C ILE A 89 1.75 -0.66 1.76
N CYS A 90 2.61 -0.11 0.90
CA CYS A 90 2.23 0.33 -0.44
C CYS A 90 2.95 -0.52 -1.47
N PHE A 91 2.21 -1.08 -2.42
CA PHE A 91 2.74 -1.97 -3.44
C PHE A 91 2.79 -1.26 -4.79
N GLY A 92 4.00 -0.95 -5.25
CA GLY A 92 4.22 -0.47 -6.60
C GLY A 92 3.72 0.93 -6.93
N LEU A 93 3.42 1.73 -5.91
CA LEU A 93 2.89 3.08 -6.13
C LEU A 93 3.99 4.12 -5.96
N PRO A 94 4.12 5.06 -6.91
CA PRO A 94 5.12 6.12 -6.78
C PRO A 94 4.83 7.02 -5.58
N LEU A 95 5.87 7.45 -4.89
CA LEU A 95 5.72 8.30 -3.72
C LEU A 95 4.93 9.58 -3.97
N PRO A 96 5.16 10.32 -5.07
CA PRO A 96 4.35 11.53 -5.32
C PRO A 96 2.85 11.26 -5.43
N GLN A 97 2.47 10.11 -5.99
CA GLN A 97 1.06 9.72 -6.10
C GLN A 97 0.43 9.53 -4.72
N LEU A 98 1.24 9.21 -3.74
CA LEU A 98 0.81 8.95 -2.36
C LEU A 98 0.91 10.19 -1.47
N GLY A 99 1.35 11.32 -2.02
CA GLY A 99 1.48 12.56 -1.27
C GLY A 99 2.82 12.78 -0.62
N PHE A 100 3.83 11.98 -0.94
CA PHE A 100 5.16 12.13 -0.38
C PHE A 100 6.10 12.83 -1.36
N HIS A 101 6.92 13.74 -0.84
CA HIS A 101 7.81 14.57 -1.64
C HIS A 101 9.28 14.27 -1.37
N PHE A 102 9.58 13.08 -0.88
CA PHE A 102 10.94 12.64 -0.61
C PHE A 102 11.07 11.18 -1.04
N GLU A 103 12.31 10.70 -1.16
CA GLU A 103 12.56 9.35 -1.62
C GLU A 103 12.74 8.40 -0.44
N ILE A 104 12.13 7.23 -0.54
CA ILE A 104 12.28 6.16 0.44
C ILE A 104 12.63 4.89 -0.33
N PRO A 105 13.72 4.19 0.02
CA PRO A 105 14.05 2.94 -0.66
C PRO A 105 12.97 1.89 -0.43
N PRO A 106 12.68 1.05 -1.44
CA PRO A 106 11.76 -0.07 -1.22
C PRO A 106 12.33 -1.06 -0.19
N TYR A 107 11.43 -1.72 0.51
CA TYR A 107 11.78 -2.70 1.54
C TYR A 107 12.60 -2.10 2.68
N TYR A 108 12.36 -0.83 2.97
CA TYR A 108 13.01 -0.13 4.07
C TYR A 108 11.92 0.51 4.94
N PRO A 109 11.60 -0.06 6.12
CA PRO A 109 10.57 0.53 6.97
C PRO A 109 10.94 1.95 7.38
N PHE A 110 10.01 2.86 7.20
CA PHE A 110 10.22 4.28 7.45
C PHE A 110 9.13 4.83 8.35
N LYS A 111 9.51 5.43 9.45
CA LYS A 111 8.55 5.97 10.41
C LYS A 111 8.46 7.49 10.24
N HIS A 112 7.23 7.98 10.11
CA HIS A 112 6.96 9.41 9.94
C HIS A 112 5.67 9.76 10.66
N GLN A 113 5.74 10.70 11.60
CA GLN A 113 4.58 11.18 12.35
C GLN A 113 3.76 10.06 12.99
N GLY A 114 4.45 9.09 13.56
CA GLY A 114 3.81 7.99 14.27
C GLY A 114 3.31 6.85 13.40
N VAL A 115 3.49 6.94 12.08
CA VAL A 115 3.07 5.91 11.14
C VAL A 115 4.30 5.28 10.52
N THR A 116 4.32 3.94 10.47
CA THR A 116 5.40 3.22 9.81
C THR A 116 4.97 2.87 8.38
N TYR A 117 5.78 3.26 7.41
CA TYR A 117 5.53 3.04 5.99
C TYR A 117 6.50 2.03 5.43
N LEU A 118 6.01 1.15 4.58
CA LEU A 118 6.82 0.21 3.84
C LEU A 118 6.39 0.26 2.37
N PHE A 119 7.35 0.47 1.47
CA PHE A 119 7.10 0.52 0.04
C PHE A 119 7.71 -0.71 -0.60
N ALA A 120 6.92 -1.46 -1.33
CA ALA A 120 7.33 -2.70 -1.97
C ALA A 120 7.06 -2.62 -3.46
N ASP A 121 7.56 -3.61 -4.20
CA ASP A 121 7.22 -3.74 -5.60
C ASP A 121 5.73 -3.96 -5.79
N ASP A 122 5.24 -3.71 -7.02
CA ASP A 122 3.87 -3.97 -7.37
C ASP A 122 3.50 -5.40 -6.97
N LEU A 123 2.33 -5.56 -6.40
CA LEU A 123 1.87 -6.87 -5.93
C LEU A 123 1.87 -7.90 -7.05
N GLN A 124 1.52 -7.49 -8.26
CA GLN A 124 1.58 -8.35 -9.44
C GLN A 124 2.99 -8.87 -9.69
N THR A 125 3.99 -8.00 -9.56
CA THR A 125 5.39 -8.37 -9.76
C THR A 125 5.84 -9.41 -8.74
N ILE A 126 5.48 -9.23 -7.48
CA ILE A 126 5.83 -10.18 -6.42
C ILE A 126 5.13 -11.52 -6.66
N PHE A 127 3.88 -11.48 -7.05
CA PHE A 127 3.08 -12.66 -7.35
C PHE A 127 3.70 -13.47 -8.51
N GLU A 128 4.07 -12.80 -9.59
CA GLU A 128 4.68 -13.44 -10.75
C GLU A 128 6.02 -14.08 -10.41
N GLU A 129 6.83 -13.40 -9.61
CA GLU A 129 8.09 -13.99 -9.16
C GLU A 129 7.86 -15.28 -8.38
N ARG A 130 6.87 -15.29 -7.48
CA ARG A 130 6.56 -16.49 -6.69
C ARG A 130 6.06 -17.62 -7.57
N GLN A 131 5.23 -17.33 -8.56
CA GLN A 131 4.74 -18.35 -9.48
C GLN A 131 5.87 -18.98 -10.28
N ASN A 132 6.92 -18.24 -10.56
CA ASN A 132 8.09 -18.73 -11.29
C ASN A 132 9.15 -19.35 -10.37
N GLY A 133 8.81 -19.55 -9.10
CA GLY A 133 9.70 -20.21 -8.14
C GLY A 133 10.67 -19.30 -7.41
N GLY A 134 10.63 -17.99 -7.68
CA GLY A 134 11.49 -17.02 -7.00
C GLY A 134 10.95 -16.63 -5.64
N LYS A 135 11.85 -16.25 -4.73
CA LYS A 135 11.48 -15.87 -3.37
C LYS A 135 12.15 -14.58 -2.91
N LYS A 136 12.81 -13.89 -3.81
CA LYS A 136 13.58 -12.70 -3.45
C LYS A 136 12.67 -11.58 -2.94
N LEU A 137 11.65 -11.24 -3.72
CA LEU A 137 10.76 -10.13 -3.38
C LEU A 137 9.82 -10.49 -2.22
N SER A 138 9.22 -11.67 -2.27
CA SER A 138 8.34 -12.10 -1.19
C SER A 138 9.11 -12.31 0.11
N GLY A 139 10.35 -12.78 0.02
CA GLY A 139 11.21 -12.92 1.19
C GLY A 139 11.58 -11.60 1.81
N ALA A 140 11.90 -10.60 0.98
CA ALA A 140 12.20 -9.25 1.46
C ALA A 140 10.98 -8.64 2.14
N LEU A 141 9.81 -8.80 1.54
CA LEU A 141 8.56 -8.31 2.11
C LEU A 141 8.29 -8.97 3.47
N TRP A 142 8.39 -10.29 3.53
CA TRP A 142 8.15 -11.03 4.76
C TRP A 142 9.08 -10.58 5.89
N LYS A 143 10.35 -10.41 5.58
CA LYS A 143 11.34 -9.96 6.54
C LYS A 143 10.99 -8.58 7.10
N CYS A 144 10.60 -7.66 6.24
CA CYS A 144 10.19 -6.32 6.65
C CYS A 144 8.92 -6.35 7.49
N MET A 145 7.95 -7.19 7.12
CA MET A 145 6.72 -7.32 7.88
C MET A 145 6.99 -7.85 9.29
N GLN A 146 7.88 -8.81 9.41
CA GLN A 146 8.27 -9.32 10.73
C GLN A 146 8.91 -8.23 11.58
N GLU A 147 9.71 -7.38 10.99
CA GLU A 147 10.34 -6.28 11.71
C GLU A 147 9.32 -5.25 12.17
N ILE A 148 8.36 -4.91 11.31
CA ILE A 148 7.33 -3.91 11.61
C ILE A 148 6.36 -4.40 12.69
N PHE A 149 6.02 -5.68 12.68
CA PHE A 149 5.01 -6.25 13.57
C PHE A 149 5.60 -7.10 14.70
N LYS A 150 6.76 -6.75 15.14
CA LYS A 150 7.35 -7.41 16.31
C LYS A 150 6.47 -7.27 17.53
#